data_b120c04b2071b35bbc3c1e22c035066f
#
_entry.id   b120c04b2071b35bbc3c1e22c035066f
#
_cell.length_a   1.000
_cell.length_b   1.000
_cell.length_c   1.000
_cell.angle_alpha   90.00
_cell.angle_beta   90.00
_cell.angle_gamma   90.00
#
_symmetry.space_group_name_H-M   'P 1'
#
loop_
_entity.id
_entity.type
_entity.pdbx_description
1 polymer ?
#
loop_
_entity_poly.entity_id
_entity_poly.type
_entity_poly.pdbx_seq_one_letter_code
_entity_poly.pdbx_strand_id
1 'polypeptide(L)'
;MFFSIFHTILFHRSFGKFTYQDESRYFIGTVGYEDVDCDYIDHTYVRAQSPLLDATLKQEIAAFSQELRLGGGLVGGPSPHAGGGDGIRSSGSGQVSLEFYQKRRRWAFMAPENIPWEVWTIRTDLVHFTNEHDRQRWQEKVGEMLCDKVMYVAEVMNRHDYVPKMPSQADLELVFDTSYTDVQPYLFKISYATSGPSSPSVGTTVRRLLKATLAI
;
A
#
# COMPACT_ATOMS: atom_id res chain seq x y z
N MET A 1 -10.34 2.59 -4.24
CA MET A 1 -9.04 2.85 -4.91
C MET A 1 -7.84 2.35 -4.10
N PHE A 2 -7.48 2.91 -2.91
CA PHE A 2 -6.32 2.43 -2.13
C PHE A 2 -6.43 0.95 -1.75
N PHE A 3 -7.63 0.51 -1.35
CA PHE A 3 -7.87 -0.88 -0.98
C PHE A 3 -7.52 -1.85 -2.10
N SER A 4 -7.97 -1.60 -3.33
CA SER A 4 -7.70 -2.50 -4.45
C SER A 4 -6.20 -2.61 -4.71
N ILE A 5 -5.47 -1.49 -4.75
CA ILE A 5 -4.02 -1.50 -4.97
C ILE A 5 -3.30 -2.23 -3.83
N PHE A 6 -3.57 -1.89 -2.56
CA PHE A 6 -2.87 -2.51 -1.44
C PHE A 6 -3.22 -3.98 -1.26
N HIS A 7 -4.48 -4.35 -1.48
CA HIS A 7 -4.85 -5.77 -1.48
C HIS A 7 -4.17 -6.56 -2.59
N THR A 8 -4.07 -5.99 -3.80
CA THR A 8 -3.32 -6.61 -4.90
C THR A 8 -1.86 -6.80 -4.53
N ILE A 9 -1.21 -5.77 -3.97
CA ILE A 9 0.20 -5.87 -3.53
C ILE A 9 0.35 -6.94 -2.45
N LEU A 10 -0.46 -6.89 -1.40
CA LEU A 10 -0.40 -7.83 -0.29
C LEU A 10 -0.76 -9.26 -0.70
N PHE A 11 -1.66 -9.45 -1.66
CA PHE A 11 -1.95 -10.76 -2.22
C PHE A 11 -0.69 -11.40 -2.83
N HIS A 12 0.09 -10.65 -3.59
CA HIS A 12 1.36 -11.10 -4.16
C HIS A 12 2.51 -11.20 -3.15
N ARG A 13 2.39 -10.60 -1.98
CA ARG A 13 3.40 -10.60 -0.90
C ARG A 13 2.93 -11.36 0.34
N SER A 14 2.00 -12.29 0.15
CA SER A 14 1.51 -13.17 1.21
C SER A 14 1.59 -14.62 0.78
N PHE A 15 1.75 -15.49 1.75
CA PHE A 15 1.73 -16.93 1.59
C PHE A 15 0.66 -17.55 2.49
N GLY A 16 0.31 -18.80 2.24
CA GLY A 16 -0.36 -19.62 3.23
C GLY A 16 0.56 -19.89 4.42
N LYS A 17 0.00 -20.42 5.49
CA LYS A 17 0.78 -20.70 6.71
C LYS A 17 1.89 -21.71 6.43
N PHE A 18 3.08 -21.40 6.97
CA PHE A 18 4.20 -22.34 6.95
C PHE A 18 4.05 -23.38 8.03
N THR A 19 4.24 -24.65 7.67
CA THR A 19 4.31 -25.78 8.59
C THR A 19 5.69 -26.40 8.44
N TYR A 20 6.54 -26.23 9.45
CA TYR A 20 7.89 -26.78 9.46
C TYR A 20 7.89 -28.22 9.95
N GLN A 21 8.61 -29.10 9.25
CA GLN A 21 8.92 -30.45 9.69
C GLN A 21 10.24 -30.48 10.49
N ASP A 22 11.20 -29.65 10.04
CA ASP A 22 12.47 -29.37 10.71
C ASP A 22 12.92 -27.95 10.33
N GLU A 23 14.12 -27.51 10.76
CA GLU A 23 14.59 -26.12 10.56
C GLU A 23 14.60 -25.64 9.11
N SER A 24 14.71 -26.55 8.14
CA SER A 24 14.87 -26.20 6.72
C SER A 24 13.80 -26.78 5.80
N ARG A 25 13.01 -27.73 6.27
CA ARG A 25 11.91 -28.35 5.50
C ARG A 25 10.57 -27.87 5.98
N TYR A 26 9.82 -27.30 5.07
CA TYR A 26 8.49 -26.73 5.35
C TYR A 26 7.52 -27.01 4.21
N PHE A 27 6.25 -26.95 4.56
CA PHE A 27 5.13 -26.88 3.61
C PHE A 27 4.52 -25.47 3.70
N ILE A 28 4.04 -24.99 2.56
CA ILE A 28 3.29 -23.74 2.48
C ILE A 28 1.82 -24.10 2.27
N GLY A 29 0.97 -23.61 3.14
CA GLY A 29 -0.48 -23.75 3.02
C GLY A 29 -1.02 -22.96 1.83
N THR A 30 -2.31 -23.11 1.56
CA THR A 30 -3.00 -22.36 0.51
C THR A 30 -3.48 -21.02 1.05
N VAL A 31 -3.35 -19.96 0.23
CA VAL A 31 -4.00 -18.67 0.48
C VAL A 31 -5.41 -18.73 -0.10
N GLY A 32 -6.42 -18.55 0.75
CA GLY A 32 -7.78 -18.29 0.29
C GLY A 32 -7.88 -16.91 -0.33
N TYR A 33 -8.73 -16.73 -1.33
CA TYR A 33 -8.96 -15.44 -1.98
C TYR A 33 -10.46 -15.21 -2.22
N GLU A 34 -10.81 -13.95 -2.38
CA GLU A 34 -12.16 -13.54 -2.71
C GLU A 34 -12.14 -12.33 -3.65
N ASP A 35 -13.17 -12.24 -4.50
CA ASP A 35 -13.41 -11.10 -5.37
C ASP A 35 -14.21 -10.04 -4.60
N VAL A 36 -13.81 -8.80 -4.74
CA VAL A 36 -14.45 -7.67 -4.07
C VAL A 36 -14.74 -6.56 -5.06
N ASP A 37 -16.00 -6.15 -5.13
CA ASP A 37 -16.43 -5.02 -5.93
C ASP A 37 -16.17 -3.70 -5.22
N CYS A 38 -15.77 -2.69 -5.96
CA CYS A 38 -15.61 -1.34 -5.44
C CYS A 38 -16.96 -0.64 -5.36
N ASP A 39 -17.29 0.01 -4.22
CA ASP A 39 -18.59 0.65 -3.98
C ASP A 39 -18.94 1.78 -4.98
N TYR A 40 -17.95 2.49 -5.52
CA TYR A 40 -18.15 3.73 -6.29
C TYR A 40 -17.55 3.69 -7.69
N ILE A 41 -16.94 2.59 -8.08
CA ILE A 41 -16.22 2.44 -9.35
C ILE A 41 -16.54 1.04 -9.86
N ASP A 42 -16.86 0.90 -11.13
CA ASP A 42 -17.06 -0.40 -11.77
C ASP A 42 -15.69 -1.11 -11.92
N HIS A 43 -15.26 -1.71 -10.82
CA HIS A 43 -13.98 -2.41 -10.72
C HIS A 43 -14.03 -3.47 -9.62
N THR A 44 -13.70 -4.70 -10.00
CA THR A 44 -13.53 -5.84 -9.09
C THR A 44 -12.05 -6.14 -8.90
N TYR A 45 -11.63 -6.37 -7.67
CA TYR A 45 -10.25 -6.75 -7.34
C TYR A 45 -10.20 -7.99 -6.45
N VAL A 46 -9.08 -8.69 -6.48
CA VAL A 46 -8.84 -9.88 -5.65
C VAL A 46 -8.12 -9.48 -4.36
N ARG A 47 -8.57 -10.06 -3.23
CA ARG A 47 -7.86 -9.97 -1.96
C ARG A 47 -7.66 -11.34 -1.31
N ALA A 48 -6.70 -11.45 -0.43
CA ALA A 48 -6.57 -12.61 0.44
C ALA A 48 -7.76 -12.68 1.40
N GLN A 49 -8.29 -13.89 1.59
CA GLN A 49 -9.39 -14.14 2.52
C GLN A 49 -8.87 -14.13 3.96
N SER A 50 -8.62 -12.92 4.47
CA SER A 50 -8.08 -12.66 5.81
C SER A 50 -8.79 -11.46 6.44
N PRO A 51 -9.80 -11.71 7.32
CA PRO A 51 -10.55 -10.63 7.97
C PRO A 51 -9.68 -9.69 8.79
N LEU A 52 -8.64 -10.22 9.44
CA LEU A 52 -7.74 -9.40 10.25
C LEU A 52 -6.87 -8.49 9.37
N LEU A 53 -6.35 -9.01 8.25
CA LEU A 53 -5.58 -8.21 7.29
C LEU A 53 -6.44 -7.11 6.67
N ASP A 54 -7.67 -7.43 6.27
CA ASP A 54 -8.63 -6.46 5.74
C ASP A 54 -8.96 -5.37 6.77
N ALA A 55 -9.20 -5.75 8.04
CA ALA A 55 -9.46 -4.80 9.11
C ALA A 55 -8.26 -3.86 9.37
N THR A 56 -7.04 -4.39 9.34
CA THR A 56 -5.80 -3.61 9.47
C THR A 56 -5.70 -2.56 8.35
N LEU A 57 -5.91 -2.96 7.11
CA LEU A 57 -5.88 -2.04 5.97
C LEU A 57 -6.98 -0.98 6.06
N LYS A 58 -8.20 -1.38 6.44
CA LYS A 58 -9.32 -0.46 6.63
C LYS A 58 -9.02 0.60 7.67
N GLN A 59 -8.44 0.22 8.78
CA GLN A 59 -8.06 1.15 9.85
C GLN A 59 -7.02 2.17 9.36
N GLU A 60 -5.94 1.73 8.73
CA GLU A 60 -4.87 2.60 8.26
C GLU A 60 -5.34 3.56 7.15
N ILE A 61 -6.10 3.07 6.19
CA ILE A 61 -6.63 3.90 5.10
C ILE A 61 -7.71 4.86 5.60
N ALA A 62 -8.52 4.47 6.57
CA ALA A 62 -9.51 5.36 7.18
C ALA A 62 -8.83 6.51 7.94
N ALA A 63 -7.77 6.22 8.72
CA ALA A 63 -6.97 7.24 9.40
C ALA A 63 -6.34 8.23 8.41
N PHE A 64 -5.71 7.74 7.35
CA PHE A 64 -5.19 8.59 6.28
C PHE A 64 -6.27 9.45 5.64
N SER A 65 -7.42 8.86 5.30
CA SER A 65 -8.53 9.60 4.66
C SER A 65 -9.11 10.69 5.56
N GLN A 66 -9.19 10.42 6.86
CA GLN A 66 -9.63 11.42 7.84
C GLN A 66 -8.64 12.58 7.94
N GLU A 67 -7.36 12.29 8.04
CA GLU A 67 -6.32 13.32 8.15
C GLU A 67 -6.22 14.16 6.86
N LEU A 68 -6.33 13.53 5.69
CA LEU A 68 -6.37 14.23 4.40
C LEU A 68 -7.53 15.23 4.31
N ARG A 69 -8.72 14.86 4.81
CA ARG A 69 -9.89 15.76 4.83
C ARG A 69 -9.71 16.92 5.81
N LEU A 70 -9.14 16.65 6.98
CA LEU A 70 -8.87 17.68 7.98
C LEU A 70 -7.79 18.67 7.51
N GLY A 71 -6.72 18.16 6.90
CA GLY A 71 -5.63 18.98 6.34
C GLY A 71 -6.08 19.86 5.16
N GLY A 72 -6.96 19.37 4.31
CA GLY A 72 -7.55 20.12 3.19
C GLY A 72 -8.44 21.30 3.61
N GLY A 73 -9.04 21.24 4.81
CA GLY A 73 -9.89 22.31 5.35
C GLY A 73 -9.13 23.53 5.91
N LEU A 74 -7.85 23.39 6.23
CA LEU A 74 -7.05 24.46 6.85
C LEU A 74 -6.25 25.32 5.86
N VAL A 75 -6.16 24.90 4.57
CA VAL A 75 -5.43 25.64 3.52
C VAL A 75 -6.41 26.20 2.49
N GLY A 76 -7.45 26.90 2.96
CA GLY A 76 -8.43 27.60 2.13
C GLY A 76 -7.96 28.96 1.62
N GLY A 77 -6.67 29.12 1.24
CA GLY A 77 -6.18 30.27 0.50
C GLY A 77 -6.30 30.03 -1.01
N PRO A 78 -6.78 31.01 -1.82
CA PRO A 78 -6.81 30.86 -3.27
C PRO A 78 -5.39 30.70 -3.81
N SER A 79 -5.06 29.52 -4.34
CA SER A 79 -3.80 29.33 -5.07
C SER A 79 -3.83 30.18 -6.35
N PRO A 80 -2.83 31.07 -6.61
CA PRO A 80 -2.87 32.00 -7.74
C PRO A 80 -2.63 31.39 -9.12
N HIS A 81 -2.58 30.06 -9.26
CA HIS A 81 -2.28 29.38 -10.51
C HIS A 81 -3.37 28.43 -11.01
N ALA A 82 -4.64 28.74 -10.78
CA ALA A 82 -5.74 28.05 -11.45
C ALA A 82 -6.14 28.81 -12.73
N GLY A 83 -5.31 28.74 -13.75
CA GLY A 83 -5.71 29.07 -15.11
C GLY A 83 -6.33 27.84 -15.77
N GLY A 84 -7.65 27.86 -16.05
CA GLY A 84 -8.32 26.82 -16.80
C GLY A 84 -9.72 26.56 -16.27
N GLY A 85 -10.71 26.91 -17.04
CA GLY A 85 -12.15 26.92 -16.74
C GLY A 85 -12.85 25.58 -16.61
N ASP A 86 -12.39 24.65 -15.80
CA ASP A 86 -13.15 23.46 -15.42
C ASP A 86 -13.43 23.50 -13.91
N GLY A 87 -14.68 23.23 -13.51
CA GLY A 87 -15.21 23.31 -12.16
C GLY A 87 -14.60 22.37 -11.12
N ILE A 88 -13.35 21.94 -11.33
CA ILE A 88 -12.59 21.01 -10.49
C ILE A 88 -11.59 21.81 -9.64
N ARG A 89 -11.73 21.73 -8.31
CA ARG A 89 -10.80 22.35 -7.37
C ARG A 89 -10.12 21.29 -6.52
N SER A 90 -8.79 21.27 -6.50
CA SER A 90 -8.02 20.49 -5.53
C SER A 90 -8.01 21.23 -4.19
N SER A 91 -8.34 20.52 -3.11
CA SER A 91 -8.42 21.09 -1.76
C SER A 91 -7.40 20.50 -0.79
N GLY A 92 -6.65 19.50 -1.21
CA GLY A 92 -5.62 18.86 -0.40
C GLY A 92 -4.91 17.76 -1.17
N SER A 93 -3.69 17.47 -0.76
CA SER A 93 -2.93 16.35 -1.30
C SER A 93 -2.33 15.52 -0.19
N GLY A 94 -2.06 14.26 -0.47
CA GLY A 94 -1.44 13.36 0.48
C GLY A 94 -0.75 12.20 -0.21
N GLN A 95 -0.01 11.46 0.57
CA GLN A 95 0.60 10.21 0.12
C GLN A 95 0.47 9.14 1.20
N VAL A 96 0.27 7.92 0.78
CA VAL A 96 0.29 6.73 1.63
C VAL A 96 1.27 5.73 1.06
N SER A 97 2.08 5.13 1.92
CA SER A 97 3.13 4.19 1.53
C SER A 97 2.97 2.87 2.26
N LEU A 98 3.07 1.78 1.52
CA LEU A 98 3.20 0.41 2.01
C LEU A 98 4.66 0.00 1.83
N GLU A 99 5.35 -0.25 2.94
CA GLU A 99 6.76 -0.64 2.97
C GLU A 99 6.90 -2.05 3.49
N PHE A 100 7.56 -2.93 2.71
CA PHE A 100 7.98 -4.25 3.14
C PHE A 100 9.40 -4.20 3.68
N TYR A 101 9.62 -4.88 4.78
CA TYR A 101 10.94 -4.92 5.44
C TYR A 101 11.23 -6.31 5.98
N GLN A 102 12.49 -6.55 6.28
CA GLN A 102 12.95 -7.70 7.06
C GLN A 102 13.67 -7.20 8.31
N LYS A 103 13.60 -7.96 9.38
CA LYS A 103 14.36 -7.68 10.62
C LYS A 103 15.72 -8.34 10.53
N ARG A 104 16.78 -7.62 10.86
CA ARG A 104 18.13 -8.15 11.01
C ARG A 104 18.48 -8.20 12.47
N ARG A 105 18.86 -9.37 12.98
CA ARG A 105 19.37 -9.50 14.33
C ARG A 105 20.64 -8.66 14.49
N ARG A 106 20.70 -7.92 15.57
CA ARG A 106 21.89 -7.21 16.03
C ARG A 106 22.51 -7.95 17.22
N TRP A 107 23.63 -7.44 17.73
CA TRP A 107 24.28 -7.99 18.92
C TRP A 107 23.30 -8.07 20.11
N ALA A 108 23.55 -9.00 21.02
CA ALA A 108 22.66 -9.55 22.05
C ALA A 108 21.83 -8.55 22.91
N PHE A 109 22.10 -7.25 22.86
CA PHE A 109 21.40 -6.22 23.64
C PHE A 109 20.75 -5.12 22.80
N MET A 110 20.76 -5.25 21.47
CA MET A 110 20.17 -4.25 20.58
C MET A 110 18.88 -4.78 19.95
N ALA A 111 17.87 -3.91 19.84
CA ALA A 111 16.66 -4.23 19.08
C ALA A 111 17.01 -4.59 17.63
N PRO A 112 16.28 -5.52 17.01
CA PRO A 112 16.44 -5.85 15.59
C PRO A 112 16.30 -4.60 14.73
N GLU A 113 17.08 -4.51 13.66
CA GLU A 113 17.00 -3.43 12.69
C GLU A 113 16.04 -3.80 11.56
N ASN A 114 15.09 -2.92 11.26
CA ASN A 114 14.21 -3.08 10.11
C ASN A 114 14.93 -2.61 8.85
N ILE A 115 15.10 -3.51 7.88
CA ILE A 115 15.72 -3.22 6.58
C ILE A 115 14.63 -3.28 5.53
N PRO A 116 14.21 -2.13 4.98
CA PRO A 116 13.23 -2.10 3.91
C PRO A 116 13.83 -2.68 2.62
N TRP A 117 13.01 -3.42 1.88
CA TRP A 117 13.41 -4.02 0.61
C TRP A 117 12.44 -3.70 -0.54
N GLU A 118 11.18 -3.33 -0.25
CA GLU A 118 10.20 -2.90 -1.25
C GLU A 118 9.30 -1.81 -0.66
N VAL A 119 9.03 -0.75 -1.43
CA VAL A 119 8.16 0.36 -1.01
C VAL A 119 7.24 0.76 -2.16
N TRP A 120 5.95 0.83 -1.88
CA TRP A 120 4.91 1.30 -2.76
C TRP A 120 4.31 2.59 -2.20
N THR A 121 4.34 3.65 -3.00
CA THR A 121 3.78 4.95 -2.57
C THR A 121 2.69 5.38 -3.53
N ILE A 122 1.50 5.64 -3.00
CA ILE A 122 0.38 6.20 -3.73
C ILE A 122 0.24 7.67 -3.32
N ARG A 123 0.28 8.57 -4.31
CA ARG A 123 -0.05 9.98 -4.13
C ARG A 123 -1.47 10.22 -4.56
N THR A 124 -2.16 11.12 -3.86
CA THR A 124 -3.55 11.44 -4.12
C THR A 124 -3.84 12.91 -3.88
N ASP A 125 -4.78 13.43 -4.66
CA ASP A 125 -5.33 14.76 -4.49
C ASP A 125 -6.80 14.65 -4.12
N LEU A 126 -7.24 15.48 -3.17
CA LEU A 126 -8.64 15.62 -2.82
C LEU A 126 -9.27 16.64 -3.77
N VAL A 127 -10.24 16.17 -4.55
CA VAL A 127 -10.89 16.96 -5.60
C VAL A 127 -12.35 17.20 -5.23
N HIS A 128 -12.80 18.44 -5.38
CA HIS A 128 -14.20 18.81 -5.25
C HIS A 128 -14.83 19.09 -6.61
N PHE A 129 -16.01 18.55 -6.84
CA PHE A 129 -16.79 18.74 -8.04
C PHE A 129 -17.96 19.70 -7.74
N THR A 130 -18.22 20.59 -8.65
CA THR A 130 -19.33 21.55 -8.54
C THR A 130 -20.63 21.00 -9.15
N ASN A 131 -20.54 19.97 -10.00
CA ASN A 131 -21.69 19.34 -10.63
C ASN A 131 -21.54 17.81 -10.69
N GLU A 132 -22.68 17.14 -10.84
CA GLU A 132 -22.77 15.67 -10.86
C GLU A 132 -22.19 15.05 -12.14
N HIS A 133 -22.32 15.74 -13.28
CA HIS A 133 -21.80 15.26 -14.56
C HIS A 133 -20.27 15.14 -14.54
N ASP A 134 -19.58 16.16 -14.01
CA ASP A 134 -18.11 16.14 -13.89
C ASP A 134 -17.66 15.06 -12.88
N ARG A 135 -18.45 14.85 -11.82
CA ARG A 135 -18.20 13.78 -10.85
C ARG A 135 -18.27 12.41 -11.48
N GLN A 136 -19.30 12.13 -12.27
CA GLN A 136 -19.47 10.85 -12.96
C GLN A 136 -18.36 10.61 -13.98
N ARG A 137 -18.06 11.61 -14.82
CA ARG A 137 -16.97 11.52 -15.80
C ARG A 137 -15.61 11.26 -15.15
N TRP A 138 -15.37 11.91 -14.01
CA TRP A 138 -14.14 11.68 -13.23
C TRP A 138 -14.10 10.28 -12.61
N GLN A 139 -15.23 9.78 -12.14
CA GLN A 139 -15.38 8.45 -11.59
C GLN A 139 -15.04 7.36 -12.62
N GLU A 140 -15.54 7.49 -13.86
CA GLU A 140 -15.19 6.60 -14.98
C GLU A 140 -13.68 6.62 -15.24
N LYS A 141 -13.10 7.82 -15.37
CA LYS A 141 -11.66 7.99 -15.59
C LYS A 141 -10.80 7.40 -14.46
N VAL A 142 -11.23 7.55 -13.22
CA VAL A 142 -10.53 6.94 -12.07
C VAL A 142 -10.65 5.42 -12.12
N GLY A 143 -11.77 4.86 -12.57
CA GLY A 143 -11.95 3.42 -12.79
C GLY A 143 -10.95 2.86 -13.80
N GLU A 144 -10.82 3.51 -14.97
CA GLU A 144 -9.84 3.14 -15.99
C GLU A 144 -8.40 3.22 -15.45
N MET A 145 -8.05 4.35 -14.82
CA MET A 145 -6.72 4.53 -14.22
C MET A 145 -6.42 3.48 -13.15
N LEU A 146 -7.41 3.09 -12.35
CA LEU A 146 -7.24 2.07 -11.32
C LEU A 146 -6.97 0.70 -11.93
N CYS A 147 -7.70 0.33 -12.98
CA CYS A 147 -7.48 -0.90 -13.72
C CYS A 147 -6.04 -0.98 -14.24
N ASP A 148 -5.57 0.07 -14.93
CA ASP A 148 -4.19 0.16 -15.42
C ASP A 148 -3.15 0.01 -14.30
N LYS A 149 -3.42 0.61 -13.14
CA LYS A 149 -2.50 0.52 -11.99
C LYS A 149 -2.48 -0.85 -11.34
N VAL A 150 -3.63 -1.51 -11.22
CA VAL A 150 -3.70 -2.89 -10.72
C VAL A 150 -2.95 -3.84 -11.67
N MET A 151 -3.14 -3.69 -12.98
CA MET A 151 -2.39 -4.48 -13.98
C MET A 151 -0.89 -4.21 -13.90
N TYR A 152 -0.47 -2.95 -13.78
CA TYR A 152 0.93 -2.59 -13.60
C TYR A 152 1.53 -3.20 -12.33
N VAL A 153 0.79 -3.15 -11.20
CA VAL A 153 1.22 -3.79 -9.94
C VAL A 153 1.44 -5.28 -10.17
N ALA A 154 0.48 -5.98 -10.76
CA ALA A 154 0.59 -7.41 -11.03
C ALA A 154 1.79 -7.73 -11.94
N GLU A 155 2.05 -6.91 -12.97
CA GLU A 155 3.22 -7.06 -13.84
C GLU A 155 4.54 -6.90 -13.06
N VAL A 156 4.66 -5.83 -12.27
CA VAL A 156 5.88 -5.55 -11.48
C VAL A 156 6.10 -6.63 -10.43
N MET A 157 5.03 -7.10 -9.76
CA MET A 157 5.12 -8.15 -8.75
C MET A 157 5.62 -9.50 -9.29
N ASN A 158 5.39 -9.76 -10.57
CA ASN A 158 5.84 -10.98 -11.25
C ASN A 158 7.26 -10.86 -11.85
N ARG A 159 7.92 -9.71 -11.73
CA ARG A 159 9.33 -9.57 -12.13
C ARG A 159 10.23 -10.28 -11.13
N HIS A 160 11.37 -10.79 -11.63
CA HIS A 160 12.38 -11.46 -10.80
C HIS A 160 13.26 -10.44 -10.05
N ASP A 161 12.62 -9.56 -9.29
CA ASP A 161 13.31 -8.60 -8.44
C ASP A 161 13.68 -9.24 -7.08
N TYR A 162 14.45 -8.51 -6.28
CA TYR A 162 14.86 -9.00 -4.98
C TYR A 162 13.66 -9.29 -4.07
N VAL A 163 13.60 -10.50 -3.56
CA VAL A 163 12.69 -10.92 -2.50
C VAL A 163 13.53 -11.57 -1.40
N PRO A 164 13.23 -11.36 -0.11
CA PRO A 164 13.94 -12.03 0.96
C PRO A 164 13.92 -13.56 0.78
N LYS A 165 15.04 -14.20 1.08
CA LYS A 165 15.12 -15.67 1.07
C LYS A 165 14.18 -16.25 2.10
N MET A 166 13.63 -17.44 1.82
CA MET A 166 12.81 -18.19 2.77
C MET A 166 13.63 -18.48 4.03
N PRO A 167 13.13 -18.07 5.20
CA PRO A 167 13.84 -18.23 6.48
C PRO A 167 13.76 -19.66 7.00
N SER A 168 14.65 -19.97 7.94
CA SER A 168 14.49 -21.14 8.83
C SER A 168 13.32 -20.94 9.79
N GLN A 169 12.89 -22.00 10.47
CA GLN A 169 11.82 -21.89 11.47
C GLN A 169 12.14 -20.84 12.55
N ALA A 170 13.39 -20.79 13.01
CA ALA A 170 13.85 -19.86 14.04
C ALA A 170 13.87 -18.38 13.58
N ASP A 171 13.93 -18.13 12.29
CA ASP A 171 14.01 -16.79 11.70
C ASP A 171 12.72 -16.34 11.03
N LEU A 172 11.63 -17.13 11.13
CA LEU A 172 10.37 -16.87 10.46
C LEU A 172 9.82 -15.46 10.75
N GLU A 173 9.81 -15.05 12.01
CA GLU A 173 9.31 -13.73 12.47
C GLU A 173 10.22 -12.56 12.10
N LEU A 174 11.40 -12.84 11.54
CA LEU A 174 12.28 -11.80 11.01
C LEU A 174 11.90 -11.38 9.58
N VAL A 175 11.09 -12.19 8.90
CA VAL A 175 10.74 -12.00 7.49
C VAL A 175 9.23 -11.88 7.32
N PHE A 176 8.45 -12.66 8.05
CA PHE A 176 6.99 -12.74 7.90
C PHE A 176 6.26 -12.30 9.16
N ASP A 177 5.07 -11.74 8.95
CA ASP A 177 4.14 -11.46 10.04
C ASP A 177 3.35 -12.73 10.36
N THR A 178 3.59 -13.28 11.54
CA THR A 178 2.95 -14.51 12.03
C THR A 178 1.66 -14.26 12.82
N SER A 179 1.28 -13.00 13.02
CA SER A 179 0.10 -12.62 13.81
C SER A 179 -1.23 -12.96 13.14
N TYR A 180 -1.25 -13.04 11.82
CA TYR A 180 -2.45 -13.45 11.07
C TYR A 180 -2.63 -14.97 11.12
N THR A 181 -3.87 -15.43 11.33
CA THR A 181 -4.18 -16.86 11.51
C THR A 181 -4.30 -17.63 10.18
N ASP A 182 -4.69 -16.96 9.14
CA ASP A 182 -5.16 -17.47 7.84
C ASP A 182 -4.20 -17.17 6.68
N VAL A 183 -3.31 -16.22 6.84
CA VAL A 183 -2.36 -15.77 5.85
C VAL A 183 -1.02 -15.45 6.52
N GLN A 184 0.04 -15.42 5.74
CA GLN A 184 1.38 -15.09 6.23
C GLN A 184 2.06 -14.12 5.28
N PRO A 185 1.78 -12.79 5.45
CA PRO A 185 2.41 -11.77 4.64
C PRO A 185 3.86 -11.54 5.06
N TYR A 186 4.67 -11.03 4.15
CA TYR A 186 5.93 -10.40 4.55
C TYR A 186 5.68 -9.30 5.56
N LEU A 187 6.65 -9.04 6.44
CA LEU A 187 6.57 -7.92 7.37
C LEU A 187 6.37 -6.61 6.60
N PHE A 188 5.34 -5.88 6.95
CA PHE A 188 5.03 -4.61 6.31
C PHE A 188 4.62 -3.54 7.31
N LYS A 189 4.68 -2.31 6.89
CA LYS A 189 4.10 -1.17 7.61
C LYS A 189 3.46 -0.22 6.63
N ILE A 190 2.43 0.49 7.08
CA ILE A 190 1.79 1.56 6.34
C ILE A 190 2.17 2.88 7.01
N SER A 191 2.51 3.87 6.21
CA SER A 191 2.78 5.23 6.66
C SER A 191 2.15 6.23 5.70
N TYR A 192 1.75 7.38 6.18
CA TYR A 192 1.14 8.41 5.35
C TYR A 192 1.54 9.84 5.77
N ALA A 193 1.35 10.77 4.85
CA ALA A 193 1.54 12.20 5.08
C ALA A 193 0.51 13.00 4.28
N THR A 194 -0.04 14.04 4.88
CA THR A 194 -1.18 14.82 4.34
C THR A 194 -0.85 16.28 4.05
N SER A 195 0.35 16.75 4.28
CA SER A 195 0.74 18.14 4.03
C SER A 195 2.04 18.21 3.24
N GLY A 196 1.91 18.56 1.96
CA GLY A 196 3.01 18.86 1.06
C GLY A 196 3.92 17.67 0.74
N PRO A 197 4.90 17.83 -0.13
CA PRO A 197 5.93 16.82 -0.32
C PRO A 197 6.86 16.84 0.89
N SER A 198 6.43 16.23 2.00
CA SER A 198 7.36 15.87 3.04
C SER A 198 8.31 14.87 2.42
N SER A 199 9.54 15.29 2.18
CA SER A 199 10.61 14.36 1.87
C SER A 199 10.54 13.27 2.93
N PRO A 200 10.38 11.98 2.56
CA PRO A 200 10.41 10.94 3.56
C PRO A 200 11.72 11.11 4.34
N SER A 201 11.60 11.33 5.62
CA SER A 201 12.73 11.32 6.56
C SER A 201 13.22 9.88 6.71
N VAL A 202 13.61 9.30 5.62
CA VAL A 202 14.24 7.99 5.57
C VAL A 202 15.71 8.24 5.35
N GLY A 203 16.52 7.77 6.26
CA GLY A 203 17.95 7.94 6.22
C GLY A 203 18.52 7.64 4.83
N THR A 204 19.51 8.38 4.45
CA THR A 204 20.14 8.58 3.14
C THR A 204 20.42 7.32 2.31
N THR A 205 20.22 6.12 2.86
CA THR A 205 20.50 4.83 2.21
C THR A 205 19.40 4.35 1.26
N VAL A 206 18.16 4.80 1.45
CA VAL A 206 17.00 4.35 0.65
C VAL A 206 16.86 5.12 -0.68
N ARG A 207 17.54 6.25 -0.83
CA ARG A 207 17.51 7.06 -2.08
C ARG A 207 18.01 6.34 -3.34
N ARG A 208 18.76 5.26 -3.21
CA ARG A 208 19.28 4.50 -4.37
C ARG A 208 18.37 3.40 -4.89
N LEU A 209 17.42 2.91 -4.08
CA LEU A 209 16.49 1.83 -4.44
C LEU A 209 15.14 2.33 -5.00
N LEU A 210 14.81 3.61 -4.79
CA LEU A 210 13.49 4.19 -5.10
C LEU A 210 13.36 4.81 -6.49
N LYS A 211 14.00 4.29 -7.54
CA LYS A 211 13.72 4.76 -8.91
C LYS A 211 12.46 4.16 -9.56
N ALA A 212 11.73 3.31 -8.87
CA ALA A 212 10.42 2.83 -9.30
C ALA A 212 9.30 3.48 -8.50
N THR A 213 9.21 4.78 -8.51
CA THR A 213 8.08 5.50 -7.87
C THR A 213 6.95 5.60 -8.88
N LEU A 214 5.84 4.97 -8.58
CA LEU A 214 4.54 5.21 -9.23
C LEU A 214 4.09 6.64 -8.89
N ALA A 215 4.22 7.56 -9.83
CA ALA A 215 3.46 8.80 -9.83
C ALA A 215 2.09 8.50 -10.45
N ILE A 216 1.03 8.60 -9.66
CA ILE A 216 -0.37 8.57 -10.10
C ILE A 216 -0.93 9.99 -10.03
#